data_3529e8720d63b8fbab28adf9138e3940
#
_entry.id   3529e8720d63b8fbab28adf9138e3940
#
_cell.length_a   1.000
_cell.length_b   1.000
_cell.length_c   1.000
_cell.angle_alpha   90.00
_cell.angle_beta   90.00
_cell.angle_gamma   90.00
#
_symmetry.space_group_name_H-M   'P 1'
#
loop_
_entity.id
_entity.type
_entity.pdbx_description
1 polymer ?
#
loop_
_entity_poly.entity_id
_entity_poly.type
_entity_poly.pdbx_seq_one_letter_code
_entity_poly.pdbx_strand_id
1 'polypeptide(L)'
;MSAASIHLLMLAVVQDQDLDAVTRALEPLGAPVVYLASSGGFLGRRNATLLIGLPDGHEAGALAALRSACRQRVEYLTMPLEGSPLPMPAPIPVTVGGATVFALPVESYEEI
;
A
#
# COMPACT_ATOMS: atom_id res chain seq x y z
N MET A 1 28.36 -1.87 -1.03
CA MET A 1 27.35 -2.88 -1.28
C MET A 1 26.83 -2.70 -2.70
N SER A 2 27.09 -3.66 -3.55
CA SER A 2 26.57 -3.59 -4.89
C SER A 2 25.06 -3.72 -4.83
N ALA A 3 24.35 -2.80 -5.47
CA ALA A 3 22.93 -2.95 -5.64
C ALA A 3 22.69 -4.27 -6.36
N ALA A 4 21.91 -5.15 -5.74
CA ALA A 4 21.46 -6.36 -6.43
C ALA A 4 20.69 -5.93 -7.68
N SER A 5 20.93 -6.61 -8.79
CA SER A 5 20.21 -6.32 -10.02
C SER A 5 18.72 -6.47 -9.79
N ILE A 6 17.98 -5.46 -10.18
CA ILE A 6 16.52 -5.51 -10.10
C ILE A 6 16.00 -6.28 -11.31
N HIS A 7 15.29 -7.38 -11.06
CA HIS A 7 14.72 -8.22 -12.09
C HIS A 7 13.20 -8.11 -12.19
N LEU A 8 12.57 -7.60 -11.14
CA LEU A 8 11.13 -7.47 -11.09
C LEU A 8 10.75 -6.10 -10.58
N LEU A 9 9.80 -5.46 -11.24
CA LEU A 9 9.19 -4.24 -10.76
C LEU A 9 7.79 -4.60 -10.25
N MET A 10 7.60 -4.39 -8.96
CA MET A 10 6.28 -4.57 -8.36
C MET A 10 5.64 -3.20 -8.17
N LEU A 11 4.44 -3.05 -8.71
CA LEU A 11 3.66 -1.84 -8.56
C LEU A 11 2.49 -2.17 -7.64
N ALA A 12 2.47 -1.53 -6.49
CA ALA A 12 1.46 -1.80 -5.48
C ALA A 12 0.62 -0.55 -5.22
N VAL A 13 -0.69 -0.69 -5.37
CA VAL A 13 -1.65 0.37 -5.03
C VAL A 13 -2.29 -0.02 -3.71
N VAL A 14 -2.06 0.80 -2.69
CA VAL A 14 -2.53 0.55 -1.33
C VAL A 14 -3.37 1.74 -0.87
N GLN A 15 -4.15 1.55 0.18
CA GLN A 15 -4.83 2.68 0.79
C GLN A 15 -3.83 3.56 1.53
N ASP A 16 -4.01 4.86 1.46
CA ASP A 16 -3.11 5.84 2.05
C ASP A 16 -2.87 5.59 3.54
N GLN A 17 -3.92 5.16 4.24
CA GLN A 17 -3.82 4.84 5.68
C GLN A 17 -2.91 3.65 5.98
N ASP A 18 -2.65 2.79 5.01
CA ASP A 18 -1.80 1.62 5.18
C ASP A 18 -0.34 1.88 4.75
N LEU A 19 -0.05 3.06 4.23
CA LEU A 19 1.26 3.38 3.67
C LEU A 19 2.40 3.22 4.68
N ASP A 20 2.23 3.69 5.90
CA ASP A 20 3.28 3.58 6.92
C ASP A 20 3.55 2.11 7.29
N ALA A 21 2.49 1.32 7.42
CA ALA A 21 2.61 -0.10 7.74
C ALA A 21 3.31 -0.85 6.60
N VAL A 22 2.97 -0.54 5.36
CA VAL A 22 3.61 -1.13 4.18
C VAL A 22 5.09 -0.77 4.13
N THR A 23 5.42 0.49 4.33
CA THR A 23 6.80 0.96 4.31
C THR A 23 7.64 0.23 5.35
N ARG A 24 7.12 0.10 6.56
CA ARG A 24 7.81 -0.62 7.63
C ARG A 24 7.97 -2.11 7.33
N ALA A 25 6.95 -2.71 6.71
CA ALA A 25 7.01 -4.13 6.37
C ALA A 25 8.02 -4.43 5.26
N LEU A 26 8.25 -3.46 4.36
CA LEU A 26 9.19 -3.62 3.26
C LEU A 26 10.65 -3.30 3.64
N GLU A 27 10.87 -2.52 4.70
CA GLU A 27 12.21 -2.14 5.13
C GLU A 27 13.18 -3.31 5.33
N PRO A 28 12.78 -4.41 6.01
CA PRO A 28 13.69 -5.53 6.21
C PRO A 28 14.14 -6.20 4.91
N LEU A 29 13.44 -6.02 3.83
CA LEU A 29 13.80 -6.61 2.55
C LEU A 29 14.92 -5.85 1.86
N GLY A 30 15.19 -4.62 2.27
CA GLY A 30 16.23 -3.79 1.66
C GLY A 30 15.97 -3.41 0.21
N ALA A 31 14.75 -3.60 -0.27
CA ALA A 31 14.39 -3.29 -1.65
C ALA A 31 14.19 -1.78 -1.82
N PRO A 32 14.65 -1.19 -2.95
CA PRO A 32 14.33 0.20 -3.23
C PRO A 32 12.83 0.37 -3.47
N VAL A 33 12.26 1.37 -2.82
CA VAL A 33 10.83 1.68 -2.92
C VAL A 33 10.68 3.15 -3.27
N VAL A 34 9.91 3.42 -4.31
CA VAL A 34 9.57 4.79 -4.72
C VAL A 34 8.08 4.99 -4.49
N TYR A 35 7.75 6.03 -3.77
CA TYR A 35 6.38 6.42 -3.53
C TYR A 35 5.94 7.42 -4.58
N LEU A 36 4.82 7.14 -5.23
CA LEU A 36 4.20 8.04 -6.18
C LEU A 36 2.98 8.67 -5.52
N ALA A 37 3.04 9.99 -5.32
CA ALA A 37 1.90 10.70 -4.78
C ALA A 37 0.78 10.74 -5.81
N SER A 38 -0.42 10.33 -5.42
CA SER A 38 -1.57 10.47 -6.28
C SER A 38 -2.42 11.65 -5.80
N SER A 39 -2.70 12.58 -6.71
CA SER A 39 -3.53 13.72 -6.44
C SER A 39 -4.96 13.46 -6.90
N GLY A 40 -5.75 12.81 -6.15
CA GLY A 40 -7.13 12.58 -6.53
C GLY A 40 -7.59 11.23 -6.00
N GLY A 41 -8.61 11.26 -5.18
CA GLY A 41 -9.22 10.04 -4.69
C GLY A 41 -10.15 9.44 -5.72
N PHE A 42 -9.96 8.19 -6.03
CA PHE A 42 -10.96 7.44 -6.76
C PHE A 42 -12.04 7.02 -5.77
N LEU A 43 -13.27 7.39 -5.99
CA LEU A 43 -14.40 7.12 -5.09
C LEU A 43 -14.21 7.68 -3.66
N GLY A 44 -13.59 8.85 -3.54
CA GLY A 44 -13.39 9.49 -2.24
C GLY A 44 -12.35 8.81 -1.35
N ARG A 45 -11.65 7.80 -1.84
CA ARG A 45 -10.59 7.12 -1.10
C ARG A 45 -9.24 7.53 -1.66
N ARG A 46 -8.32 7.84 -0.75
CA ARG A 46 -6.95 8.14 -1.13
C ARG A 46 -6.15 6.85 -1.21
N ASN A 47 -5.51 6.67 -2.35
CA ASN A 47 -4.61 5.55 -2.58
C ASN A 47 -3.20 6.06 -2.76
N ALA A 48 -2.25 5.23 -2.39
CA ALA A 48 -0.84 5.46 -2.62
C ALA A 48 -0.32 4.40 -3.57
N THR A 49 0.54 4.79 -4.48
CA THR A 49 1.20 3.85 -5.39
C THR A 49 2.67 3.75 -5.06
N LEU A 50 3.14 2.53 -4.93
CA LEU A 50 4.53 2.23 -4.63
C LEU A 50 5.14 1.47 -5.78
N LEU A 51 6.35 1.87 -6.17
CA LEU A 51 7.19 1.11 -7.09
C LEU A 51 8.27 0.42 -6.27
N ILE A 52 8.29 -0.90 -6.34
CA ILE A 52 9.21 -1.71 -5.54
C ILE A 52 10.11 -2.47 -6.50
N GLY A 53 11.41 -2.20 -6.45
CA GLY A 53 12.39 -2.93 -7.26
C GLY A 53 12.86 -4.17 -6.51
N LEU A 54 12.72 -5.34 -7.12
CA LEU A 54 13.06 -6.59 -6.46
C LEU A 54 14.13 -7.35 -7.24
N PRO A 55 15.15 -7.85 -6.54
CA PRO A 55 16.03 -8.84 -7.12
C PRO A 55 15.30 -10.18 -7.27
N ASP A 56 15.91 -11.07 -8.06
CA ASP A 56 15.34 -12.38 -8.29
C ASP A 56 15.14 -13.15 -6.97
N GLY A 57 14.01 -13.80 -6.85
CA GLY A 57 13.67 -14.60 -5.66
C GLY A 57 13.06 -13.83 -4.49
N HIS A 58 12.90 -12.51 -4.59
CA HIS A 58 12.36 -11.70 -3.50
C HIS A 58 10.88 -11.39 -3.61
N GLU A 59 10.21 -11.87 -4.66
CA GLU A 59 8.80 -11.58 -4.89
C GLU A 59 7.89 -12.09 -3.76
N ALA A 60 8.12 -13.32 -3.31
CA ALA A 60 7.29 -13.92 -2.26
C ALA A 60 7.36 -13.13 -0.95
N GLY A 61 8.55 -12.66 -0.58
CA GLY A 61 8.73 -11.86 0.62
C GLY A 61 8.02 -10.52 0.54
N ALA A 62 8.08 -9.86 -0.60
CA ALA A 62 7.40 -8.61 -0.82
C ALA A 62 5.87 -8.77 -0.79
N LEU A 63 5.35 -9.82 -1.42
CA LEU A 63 3.91 -10.12 -1.38
C LEU A 63 3.44 -10.43 0.03
N ALA A 64 4.22 -11.17 0.81
CA ALA A 64 3.89 -11.47 2.20
C ALA A 64 3.83 -10.20 3.05
N ALA A 65 4.78 -9.29 2.83
CA ALA A 65 4.80 -8.00 3.54
C ALA A 65 3.56 -7.17 3.21
N LEU A 66 3.19 -7.11 1.93
CA LEU A 66 1.99 -6.38 1.50
C LEU A 66 0.71 -6.99 2.06
N ARG A 67 0.59 -8.32 2.02
CA ARG A 67 -0.59 -8.99 2.56
C ARG A 67 -0.75 -8.75 4.06
N SER A 68 0.35 -8.76 4.79
CA SER A 68 0.33 -8.52 6.23
C SER A 68 -0.07 -7.08 6.55
N ALA A 69 0.51 -6.12 5.83
CA ALA A 69 0.28 -4.69 6.09
C ALA A 69 -1.06 -4.18 5.58
N CYS A 70 -1.59 -4.81 4.51
CA CYS A 70 -2.79 -4.33 3.81
C CYS A 70 -3.98 -5.28 3.92
N ARG A 71 -4.00 -6.16 4.90
CA ARG A 71 -5.12 -7.10 5.00
C ARG A 71 -6.44 -6.36 5.15
N GLN A 72 -7.46 -6.86 4.52
CA GLN A 72 -8.80 -6.30 4.63
C GLN A 72 -9.34 -6.52 6.03
N ARG A 73 -9.97 -5.48 6.56
CA ARG A 73 -10.54 -5.49 7.90
C ARG A 73 -11.71 -4.52 7.96
N VAL A 74 -12.55 -4.67 8.96
CA VAL A 74 -13.65 -3.75 9.20
C VAL A 74 -13.24 -2.79 10.30
N GLU A 75 -13.33 -1.51 10.02
CA GLU A 75 -13.17 -0.46 11.02
C GLU A 75 -14.49 0.28 11.18
N TYR A 76 -14.74 0.76 12.39
CA TYR A 76 -15.95 1.51 12.67
C TYR A 76 -15.60 2.99 12.75
N LEU A 77 -16.25 3.76 11.86
CA LEU A 77 -16.12 5.20 11.86
C LEU A 77 -17.28 5.77 12.68
N THR A 78 -16.95 6.67 13.60
CA THR A 78 -17.93 7.37 14.38
C THR A 78 -18.23 8.69 13.70
N MET A 79 -19.47 8.86 13.22
CA MET A 79 -19.90 10.11 12.59
C MET A 79 -21.04 10.70 13.37
N PRO A 80 -21.02 12.02 13.63
CA PRO A 80 -22.17 12.68 14.22
C PRO A 80 -23.32 12.67 13.20
N LEU A 81 -24.50 12.29 13.66
CA LEU A 81 -25.71 12.35 12.84
C LEU A 81 -26.18 13.81 12.75
N GLU A 82 -26.04 14.41 11.59
CA GLU A 82 -26.54 15.75 11.34
C GLU A 82 -28.06 15.74 11.35
N GLY A 83 -28.65 16.76 11.96
CA GLY A 83 -30.08 16.91 12.04
C GLY A 83 -30.77 16.10 13.13
N SER A 84 -30.02 15.34 13.92
CA SER A 84 -30.59 14.62 15.06
C SER A 84 -30.66 15.57 16.27
N PRO A 85 -31.79 15.55 17.02
CA PRO A 85 -31.88 16.33 18.25
C PRO A 85 -30.95 15.83 19.36
N LEU A 86 -30.42 14.63 19.20
CA LEU A 86 -29.44 14.06 20.10
C LEU A 86 -28.15 13.82 19.31
N PRO A 87 -27.03 14.48 19.66
CA PRO A 87 -25.79 14.26 18.97
C PRO A 87 -25.17 12.92 19.39
N MET A 88 -25.77 11.84 18.94
CA MET A 88 -25.23 10.51 19.19
C MET A 88 -24.42 10.07 18.00
N PRO A 89 -23.12 9.77 18.20
CA PRO A 89 -22.32 9.20 17.14
C PRO A 89 -22.81 7.80 16.80
N ALA A 90 -23.09 7.55 15.53
CA ALA A 90 -23.44 6.22 15.05
C ALA A 90 -22.17 5.57 14.48
N PRO A 91 -21.74 4.40 14.99
CA PRO A 91 -20.63 3.69 14.40
C PRO A 91 -21.07 3.10 13.05
N ILE A 92 -20.30 3.41 12.02
CA ILE A 92 -20.55 2.90 10.67
C ILE A 92 -19.44 1.90 10.34
N PRO A 93 -19.76 0.64 10.03
CA PRO A 93 -18.75 -0.32 9.62
C PRO A 93 -18.26 -0.01 8.22
N VAL A 94 -16.94 0.05 8.05
CA VAL A 94 -16.31 0.30 6.76
C VAL A 94 -15.21 -0.74 6.57
N THR A 95 -15.23 -1.39 5.40
CA THR A 95 -14.15 -2.30 5.02
C THR A 95 -12.98 -1.48 4.53
N VAL A 96 -11.82 -1.66 5.15
CA VAL A 96 -10.59 -0.98 4.80
C VAL A 96 -9.49 -2.00 4.51
N GLY A 97 -8.44 -1.53 3.87
CA GLY A 97 -7.31 -2.38 3.52
C GLY A 97 -7.44 -2.95 2.13
N GLY A 98 -6.59 -3.93 1.86
CA GLY A 98 -6.44 -4.49 0.53
C GLY A 98 -5.38 -3.77 -0.27
N ALA A 99 -4.89 -4.43 -1.30
CA ALA A 99 -3.90 -3.87 -2.20
C ALA A 99 -4.09 -4.48 -3.58
N THR A 100 -3.76 -3.70 -4.61
CA THR A 100 -3.67 -4.20 -5.97
C THR A 100 -2.21 -4.22 -6.36
N VAL A 101 -1.73 -5.36 -6.81
CA VAL A 101 -0.30 -5.55 -7.10
C VAL A 101 -0.13 -6.02 -8.52
N PHE A 102 0.75 -5.33 -9.24
CA PHE A 102 1.20 -5.74 -10.57
C PHE A 102 2.68 -6.10 -10.48
N ALA A 103 3.05 -7.20 -11.10
CA ALA A 103 4.45 -7.61 -11.15
C ALA A 103 4.89 -7.61 -12.62
N LEU A 104 5.93 -6.86 -12.92
CA LEU A 104 6.42 -6.68 -14.27
C LEU A 104 7.89 -7.11 -14.34
N PRO A 105 8.27 -7.97 -15.30
CA PRO A 105 9.67 -8.29 -15.47
C PRO A 105 10.44 -7.06 -15.97
N VAL A 106 11.65 -6.89 -15.45
CA VAL A 106 12.52 -5.79 -15.83
C VAL A 106 13.59 -6.32 -16.79
N GLU A 107 13.62 -5.77 -18.00
CA GLU A 107 14.61 -6.16 -19.00
C GLU A 107 15.96 -5.49 -18.76
N SER A 108 15.95 -4.24 -18.32
CA SER A 108 17.18 -3.54 -18.00
C SER A 108 16.95 -2.56 -16.85
N TYR A 109 17.98 -2.42 -16.02
CA TYR A 109 17.97 -1.52 -14.87
C TYR A 109 19.30 -0.76 -14.84
N GLU A 110 19.22 0.56 -14.81
CA GLU A 110 20.38 1.43 -14.74
C GLU A 110 20.17 2.54 -13.71
N GLU A 111 21.19 2.77 -12.90
CA GLU A 111 21.27 3.95 -12.05
C GLU A 111 22.27 4.92 -12.69
N ILE A 112 21.82 6.12 -12.92
CA ILE A 112 22.62 7.15 -13.60
C ILE A 112 23.06 8.20 -12.60
#